data_fb82f597b0d1af43c2d579d560794b72
#
_entry.id   fb82f597b0d1af43c2d579d560794b72
#
_cell.length_a   1.000
_cell.length_b   1.000
_cell.length_c   1.000
_cell.angle_alpha   90.00
_cell.angle_beta   90.00
_cell.angle_gamma   90.00
#
_symmetry.space_group_name_H-M   'P 1'
#
loop_
_entity.id
_entity.type
_entity.pdbx_description
1 polymer ?
#
loop_
_entity_poly.entity_id
_entity_poly.type
_entity_poly.pdbx_seq_one_letter_code
_entity_poly.pdbx_strand_id
1 'polypeptide(L)'
;MMKEKFLIDQLSTTNANLVDQIGRQQTHIEGLWEEIGFKNENIDSLHKQLMELNTKFKDLYKKLYEMEVRKSGAEKNLAEFFGDRTDN
;
A
#
# COMPACT_ATOMS: atom_id res chain seq x y z
N MET A 1 31.35 12.74 -55.43
CA MET A 1 30.21 11.87 -55.77
C MET A 1 30.21 10.61 -54.95
N MET A 2 31.29 9.85 -54.91
CA MET A 2 31.33 8.65 -54.05
C MET A 2 31.24 8.94 -52.55
N LYS A 3 31.81 10.05 -52.10
CA LYS A 3 31.74 10.45 -50.69
C LYS A 3 30.33 10.83 -50.27
N GLU A 4 29.58 11.51 -51.11
CA GLU A 4 28.21 11.89 -50.83
C GLU A 4 27.28 10.70 -50.67
N LYS A 5 27.39 9.73 -51.57
CA LYS A 5 26.60 8.51 -51.51
C LYS A 5 26.94 7.70 -50.26
N PHE A 6 28.22 7.60 -49.90
CA PHE A 6 28.66 6.94 -48.70
C PHE A 6 28.10 7.60 -47.44
N LEU A 7 28.12 8.93 -47.37
CA LEU A 7 27.59 9.69 -46.26
C LEU A 7 26.06 9.53 -46.14
N ILE A 8 25.35 9.56 -47.26
CA ILE A 8 23.91 9.32 -47.29
C ILE A 8 23.57 7.91 -46.80
N ASP A 9 24.28 6.92 -47.23
CA ASP A 9 24.10 5.54 -46.82
C ASP A 9 24.39 5.36 -45.32
N GLN A 10 25.45 5.99 -44.81
CA GLN A 10 25.76 6.00 -43.37
C GLN A 10 24.66 6.66 -42.54
N LEU A 11 24.19 7.84 -42.98
CA LEU A 11 23.13 8.56 -42.27
C LEU A 11 21.82 7.77 -42.29
N SER A 12 21.51 7.15 -43.40
CA SER A 12 20.33 6.29 -43.52
C SER A 12 20.38 5.11 -42.57
N THR A 13 21.53 4.43 -42.48
CA THR A 13 21.72 3.33 -41.57
C THR A 13 21.65 3.77 -40.10
N THR A 14 22.27 4.90 -39.79
CA THR A 14 22.24 5.48 -38.43
C THR A 14 20.80 5.85 -38.05
N ASN A 15 20.05 6.47 -38.95
CA ASN A 15 18.66 6.84 -38.71
C ASN A 15 17.79 5.61 -38.46
N ALA A 16 17.98 4.55 -39.27
CA ALA A 16 17.24 3.30 -39.08
C ALA A 16 17.52 2.68 -37.70
N ASN A 17 18.78 2.69 -37.27
CA ASN A 17 19.17 2.20 -35.95
C ASN A 17 18.56 3.03 -34.83
N LEU A 18 18.55 4.35 -34.97
CA LEU A 18 17.95 5.26 -33.98
C LEU A 18 16.44 5.05 -33.88
N VAL A 19 15.76 4.89 -35.01
CA VAL A 19 14.33 4.61 -35.02
C VAL A 19 14.03 3.28 -34.32
N ASP A 20 14.83 2.25 -34.55
CA ASP A 20 14.69 0.97 -33.89
C ASP A 20 14.90 1.10 -32.37
N GLN A 21 15.91 1.84 -31.93
CA GLN A 21 16.17 2.13 -30.52
C GLN A 21 15.00 2.85 -29.87
N ILE A 22 14.48 3.87 -30.53
CA ILE A 22 13.32 4.64 -30.04
C ILE A 22 12.12 3.74 -29.86
N GLY A 23 11.86 2.85 -30.83
CA GLY A 23 10.76 1.89 -30.75
C GLY A 23 10.91 0.94 -29.55
N ARG A 24 12.12 0.43 -29.31
CA ARG A 24 12.40 -0.44 -28.15
C ARG A 24 12.22 0.29 -26.83
N GLN A 25 12.72 1.52 -26.74
CA GLN A 25 12.55 2.35 -25.56
C GLN A 25 11.09 2.65 -25.28
N GLN A 26 10.31 2.95 -26.30
CA GLN A 26 8.89 3.22 -26.19
C GLN A 26 8.13 2.00 -25.66
N THR A 27 8.43 0.81 -26.16
CA THR A 27 7.85 -0.43 -25.67
C THR A 27 8.22 -0.68 -24.20
N HIS A 28 9.46 -0.39 -23.84
CA HIS A 28 9.93 -0.52 -22.47
C HIS A 28 9.20 0.47 -21.53
N ILE A 29 9.03 1.70 -21.97
CA ILE A 29 8.28 2.72 -21.21
C ILE A 29 6.84 2.28 -21.00
N GLU A 30 6.18 1.79 -22.03
CA GLU A 30 4.80 1.28 -21.93
C GLU A 30 4.71 0.14 -20.91
N GLY A 31 5.66 -0.79 -20.94
CA GLY A 31 5.75 -1.87 -19.96
C GLY A 31 5.93 -1.37 -18.53
N LEU A 32 6.75 -0.34 -18.35
CA LEU A 32 6.95 0.29 -17.04
C LEU A 32 5.68 0.97 -16.54
N TRP A 33 4.94 1.63 -17.41
CA TRP A 33 3.65 2.24 -17.06
C TRP A 33 2.62 1.21 -16.61
N GLU A 34 2.58 0.05 -17.27
CA GLU A 34 1.72 -1.06 -16.88
C GLU A 34 2.11 -1.59 -15.49
N GLU A 35 3.41 -1.78 -15.24
CA GLU A 35 3.91 -2.20 -13.94
C GLU A 35 3.53 -1.21 -12.84
N ILE A 36 3.68 0.08 -13.11
CA ILE A 36 3.30 1.14 -12.18
C ILE A 36 1.80 1.07 -11.88
N GLY A 37 0.99 0.84 -12.90
CA GLY A 37 -0.45 0.68 -12.75
C GLY A 37 -0.80 -0.47 -11.80
N PHE A 38 -0.20 -1.65 -11.99
CA PHE A 38 -0.41 -2.81 -11.12
C PHE A 38 0.06 -2.55 -9.69
N LYS A 39 1.21 -1.91 -9.53
CA LYS A 39 1.75 -1.57 -8.21
C LYS A 39 0.85 -0.58 -7.48
N ASN A 40 0.31 0.40 -8.20
CA ASN A 40 -0.63 1.37 -7.63
C ASN A 40 -1.92 0.70 -7.18
N GLU A 41 -2.46 -0.23 -7.96
CA GLU A 41 -3.63 -1.02 -7.56
C GLU A 41 -3.35 -1.84 -6.30
N ASN A 42 -2.17 -2.45 -6.22
CA ASN A 42 -1.76 -3.21 -5.03
C ASN A 42 -1.61 -2.31 -3.81
N ILE A 43 -1.04 -1.12 -3.99
CA ILE A 43 -0.90 -0.14 -2.91
C ILE A 43 -2.27 0.30 -2.41
N ASP A 44 -3.21 0.58 -3.31
CA ASP A 44 -4.57 0.98 -2.93
C ASP A 44 -5.28 -0.14 -2.17
N SER A 45 -5.13 -1.38 -2.63
CA SER A 45 -5.70 -2.56 -1.97
C SER A 45 -5.12 -2.76 -0.57
N LEU A 46 -3.81 -2.64 -0.43
CA LEU A 46 -3.11 -2.76 0.86
C LEU A 46 -3.52 -1.63 1.81
N HIS A 47 -3.67 -0.43 1.29
CA HIS A 47 -4.11 0.72 2.08
C HIS A 47 -5.52 0.50 2.63
N LYS A 48 -6.41 -0.01 1.79
CA LYS A 48 -7.78 -0.35 2.18
C LYS A 48 -7.80 -1.42 3.27
N GLN A 49 -7.00 -2.47 3.11
CA GLN A 49 -6.87 -3.54 4.10
C GLN A 49 -6.34 -3.00 5.43
N LEU A 50 -5.36 -2.08 5.35
CA LEU A 50 -4.79 -1.45 6.53
C LEU A 50 -5.83 -0.61 7.27
N MET A 51 -6.65 0.13 6.55
CA MET A 51 -7.74 0.92 7.14
C MET A 51 -8.77 0.03 7.82
N GLU A 52 -9.16 -1.07 7.17
CA GLU A 52 -10.10 -2.05 7.75
C GLU A 52 -9.54 -2.67 9.02
N LEU A 53 -8.26 -3.06 9.00
CA LEU A 53 -7.59 -3.64 10.16
C LEU A 53 -7.51 -2.63 11.30
N ASN A 54 -7.19 -1.39 10.99
CA ASN A 54 -7.13 -0.32 11.98
C ASN A 54 -8.49 -0.07 12.64
N THR A 55 -9.57 -0.12 11.87
CA THR A 55 -10.95 0.00 12.39
C THR A 55 -11.28 -1.16 13.33
N LYS A 56 -10.95 -2.39 12.93
CA LYS A 56 -11.15 -3.58 13.76
C LYS A 56 -10.35 -3.49 15.05
N PHE A 57 -9.12 -3.01 14.97
CA PHE A 57 -8.25 -2.82 16.12
C PHE A 57 -8.86 -1.83 17.12
N LYS A 58 -9.35 -0.69 16.62
CA LYS A 58 -10.02 0.33 17.46
C LYS A 58 -11.26 -0.22 18.14
N ASP A 59 -12.08 -0.97 17.41
CA ASP A 59 -13.29 -1.60 17.96
C ASP A 59 -12.95 -2.62 19.04
N LEU A 60 -11.94 -3.43 18.80
CA LEU A 60 -11.48 -4.43 19.76
C LEU A 60 -10.92 -3.77 21.02
N TYR A 61 -10.12 -2.73 20.85
CA TYR A 61 -9.57 -1.96 21.97
C TYR A 61 -10.67 -1.32 22.81
N LYS A 62 -11.70 -0.78 22.16
CA LYS A 62 -12.86 -0.21 22.83
C LYS A 62 -13.61 -1.27 23.64
N LYS A 63 -13.83 -2.46 23.06
CA LYS A 63 -14.48 -3.57 23.76
C LYS A 63 -13.68 -4.02 24.96
N LEU A 64 -12.36 -4.11 24.82
CA LEU A 64 -11.48 -4.49 25.91
C LEU A 64 -11.56 -3.47 27.04
N TYR A 65 -11.53 -2.18 26.71
CA TYR A 65 -11.68 -1.11 27.68
C TYR A 65 -13.03 -1.21 28.44
N GLU A 66 -14.12 -1.42 27.71
CA GLU A 66 -15.46 -1.59 28.30
C GLU A 66 -15.50 -2.80 29.24
N MET A 67 -14.86 -3.91 28.86
CA MET A 67 -14.77 -5.11 29.69
C MET A 67 -13.98 -4.84 30.97
N GLU A 68 -12.87 -4.13 30.89
CA GLU A 68 -12.07 -3.76 32.05
C GLU A 68 -12.84 -2.84 33.01
N VAL A 69 -13.58 -1.88 32.46
CA VAL A 69 -14.42 -0.99 33.27
C VAL A 69 -15.53 -1.78 33.98
N ARG A 70 -16.18 -2.72 33.29
CA ARG A 70 -17.18 -3.59 33.88
C ARG A 70 -16.60 -4.48 34.98
N LYS A 71 -15.44 -5.06 34.73
CA LYS A 71 -14.73 -5.87 35.69
C LYS A 71 -14.37 -5.06 36.94
N SER A 72 -13.84 -3.87 36.76
CA SER A 72 -13.49 -2.97 37.84
C SER A 72 -14.73 -2.57 38.65
N GLY A 73 -15.82 -2.24 37.96
CA GLY A 73 -17.10 -1.92 38.60
C GLY A 73 -17.67 -3.10 39.40
N ALA A 74 -17.61 -4.31 38.83
CA ALA A 74 -18.08 -5.53 39.50
C ALA A 74 -17.23 -5.84 40.74
N GLU A 75 -15.92 -5.70 40.65
CA GLU A 75 -15.00 -5.87 41.78
C GLU A 75 -15.28 -4.89 42.91
N LYS A 76 -15.54 -3.64 42.55
CA LYS A 76 -15.90 -2.58 43.51
C LYS A 76 -17.20 -2.89 44.20
N ASN A 77 -18.23 -3.33 43.47
CA ASN A 77 -19.54 -3.70 44.04
C ASN A 77 -19.41 -4.89 44.97
N LEU A 78 -18.60 -5.89 44.63
CA LEU A 78 -18.33 -7.01 45.50
C LEU A 78 -17.62 -6.59 46.80
N ALA A 79 -16.62 -5.74 46.69
CA ALA A 79 -15.88 -5.23 47.84
C ALA A 79 -16.81 -4.45 48.78
N GLU A 80 -17.70 -3.62 48.25
CA GLU A 80 -18.70 -2.93 49.04
C GLU A 80 -19.68 -3.87 49.74
N PHE A 81 -20.12 -4.89 49.05
CA PHE A 81 -21.00 -5.90 49.57
C PHE A 81 -20.36 -6.69 50.74
N PHE A 82 -19.12 -7.14 50.56
CA PHE A 82 -18.36 -7.83 51.59
C PHE A 82 -17.94 -6.90 52.73
N GLY A 83 -17.65 -5.66 52.41
CA GLY A 83 -17.35 -4.65 53.42
C GLY A 83 -18.51 -4.42 54.40
N ASP A 84 -19.71 -4.32 53.87
CA ASP A 84 -20.92 -4.17 54.68
C ASP A 84 -21.18 -5.38 55.63
N ARG A 85 -20.77 -6.58 55.18
CA ARG A 85 -20.90 -7.81 56.01
C ARG A 85 -19.85 -7.86 57.11
N THR A 86 -18.70 -7.30 56.92
CA THR A 86 -17.62 -7.31 57.89
C THR A 86 -17.77 -6.28 58.99
N ASP A 87 -18.58 -5.28 58.77
CA ASP A 87 -18.88 -4.21 59.75
C ASP A 87 -19.90 -4.63 60.79
N ASN A 88 -20.46 -5.80 60.59
CA ASN A 88 -21.40 -6.39 61.55
C ASN A 88 -20.72 -7.40 62.49
#